data_2ff621baa811b6e3315bc77f6a502082
#
_entry.id   2ff621baa811b6e3315bc77f6a502082
#
_cell.length_a   1.000
_cell.length_b   1.000
_cell.length_c   1.000
_cell.angle_alpha   90.00
_cell.angle_beta   90.00
_cell.angle_gamma   90.00
#
_symmetry.space_group_name_H-M   'P 1'
#
loop_
_entity.id
_entity.type
_entity.pdbx_description
1 polymer ?
#
loop_
_entity_poly.entity_id
_entity_poly.type
_entity_poly.pdbx_seq_one_letter_code
_entity_poly.pdbx_strand_id
1 'polypeptide(L)' 'MAVGTVKWFNATKGFGFIVPQDGGKDVFVHITAVQAAGLNGLDEGQKVTYEVVTERGKQAVNLRPA' A
#
# COMPACT_ATOMS: atom_id res chain seq x y z
N MET A 1 12.41 1.79 5.02
CA MET A 1 11.03 1.39 4.77
C MET A 1 10.08 2.45 5.30
N ALA A 2 9.02 2.70 4.59
CA ALA A 2 8.00 3.64 5.04
C ALA A 2 6.92 2.92 5.83
N VAL A 3 6.22 3.66 6.69
CA VAL A 3 5.06 3.15 7.43
C VAL A 3 3.88 4.03 7.06
N GLY A 4 2.73 3.41 6.85
CA GLY A 4 1.51 4.14 6.56
C GLY A 4 0.28 3.36 6.95
N THR A 5 -0.87 4.00 6.76
CA THR A 5 -2.17 3.41 7.06
C THR A 5 -2.96 3.29 5.76
N VAL A 6 -3.55 2.13 5.55
CA VAL A 6 -4.37 1.91 4.37
C VAL A 6 -5.59 2.83 4.43
N LYS A 7 -5.72 3.70 3.43
CA LYS A 7 -6.86 4.60 3.31
C LYS A 7 -8.08 3.83 2.84
N TRP A 8 -7.92 3.06 1.78
CA TRP A 8 -8.91 2.12 1.28
C TRP A 8 -8.23 1.18 0.30
N PHE A 9 -8.85 0.04 0.07
CA PHE A 9 -8.36 -0.92 -0.90
C PHE A 9 -9.54 -1.64 -1.52
N ASN A 10 -9.52 -1.78 -2.84
CA ASN A 10 -10.57 -2.47 -3.57
C ASN A 10 -9.96 -3.66 -4.31
N ALA A 11 -10.15 -4.85 -3.76
CA ALA A 11 -9.59 -6.07 -4.33
C ALA A 11 -10.21 -6.40 -5.69
N THR A 12 -11.44 -6.01 -5.91
CA THR A 12 -12.13 -6.24 -7.19
C THR A 12 -11.49 -5.42 -8.32
N LYS A 13 -11.21 -4.15 -8.04
CA LYS A 13 -10.53 -3.28 -8.99
C LYS A 13 -9.03 -3.50 -9.01
N GLY A 14 -8.48 -4.05 -7.92
CA GLY A 14 -7.08 -4.42 -7.84
C GLY A 14 -6.13 -3.31 -7.43
N PHE A 15 -6.61 -2.30 -6.69
CA PHE A 15 -5.74 -1.22 -6.22
C PHE A 15 -6.32 -0.52 -5.00
N GLY A 16 -5.47 0.27 -4.36
CA GLY A 16 -5.85 1.07 -3.22
C GLY A 16 -4.83 2.15 -2.95
N PHE A 17 -4.97 2.82 -1.81
CA PHE A 17 -4.07 3.89 -1.42
C PHE A 17 -3.67 3.77 0.04
N ILE A 18 -2.44 4.16 0.32
CA ILE A 18 -1.86 4.18 1.67
C ILE A 18 -1.55 5.63 2.01
N VAL A 19 -1.96 6.07 3.20
CA VAL A 19 -1.62 7.39 3.70
C VAL A 19 -0.31 7.26 4.48
N PRO A 20 0.79 7.89 4.02
CA PRO A 20 2.05 7.82 4.73
C PRO A 20 1.94 8.40 6.14
N GLN A 21 2.63 7.79 7.09
CA GLN A 21 2.62 8.24 8.48
C GLN A 21 3.22 9.64 8.63
N ASP A 22 4.13 10.01 7.74
CA ASP A 22 4.79 11.32 7.78
C ASP A 22 3.92 12.46 7.22
N GLY A 23 2.70 12.17 6.81
CA GLY A 23 1.79 13.18 6.29
C GLY A 23 1.98 13.51 4.81
N GLY A 24 2.76 12.72 4.09
CA GLY A 24 2.96 12.91 2.65
C GLY A 24 1.71 12.56 1.83
N LYS A 25 1.85 12.64 0.52
CA LYS A 25 0.75 12.32 -0.40
C LYS A 25 0.45 10.84 -0.36
N ASP A 26 -0.82 10.49 -0.65
CA ASP A 26 -1.25 9.10 -0.75
C ASP A 26 -0.36 8.32 -1.72
N VAL A 27 -0.04 7.09 -1.34
CA VAL A 27 0.79 6.20 -2.15
C VAL A 27 -0.11 5.13 -2.75
N PHE A 28 -0.02 4.96 -4.06
CA PHE A 28 -0.79 3.93 -4.78
C PHE A 28 -0.25 2.54 -4.44
N VAL A 29 -1.14 1.58 -4.26
CA VAL A 29 -0.78 0.18 -4.07
C VAL A 29 -1.60 -0.69 -5.02
N HIS A 30 -0.91 -1.53 -5.79
CA HIS A 30 -1.56 -2.46 -6.71
C HIS A 30 -1.70 -3.83 -6.06
N ILE A 31 -2.74 -4.57 -6.45
CA ILE A 31 -3.00 -5.89 -5.87
C ILE A 31 -1.83 -6.86 -6.06
N THR A 32 -1.05 -6.70 -7.13
CA THR A 32 0.12 -7.57 -7.35
C THR A 32 1.13 -7.41 -6.22
N ALA A 33 1.32 -6.20 -5.69
CA ALA A 33 2.21 -5.96 -4.56
C ALA A 33 1.66 -6.60 -3.28
N VAL A 34 0.34 -6.56 -3.11
CA VAL A 34 -0.32 -7.19 -1.96
C VAL A 34 -0.16 -8.71 -2.03
N GLN A 35 -0.38 -9.29 -3.19
CA GLN A 35 -0.25 -10.73 -3.39
C GLN A 35 1.21 -11.18 -3.23
N ALA A 36 2.16 -10.40 -3.72
CA ALA A 36 3.58 -10.69 -3.56
C ALA A 36 3.99 -10.71 -2.09
N ALA A 37 3.29 -9.99 -1.24
CA ALA A 37 3.51 -10.00 0.20
C ALA A 37 2.81 -11.16 0.91
N GLY A 38 2.09 -12.02 0.17
CA GLY A 38 1.35 -13.13 0.74
C GLY A 38 0.01 -12.74 1.32
N LEU A 39 -0.49 -11.57 0.99
CA LEU A 39 -1.76 -11.06 1.49
C LEU A 39 -2.85 -11.19 0.43
N ASN A 40 -4.10 -11.33 0.86
CA ASN A 40 -5.24 -11.40 -0.05
C ASN A 40 -5.85 -10.04 -0.33
N GLY A 41 -5.54 -9.06 0.48
CA GLY A 41 -6.05 -7.71 0.37
C GLY A 41 -5.62 -6.91 1.57
N LEU A 42 -6.08 -5.68 1.65
CA LEU A 42 -5.76 -4.79 2.77
C LEU A 42 -7.06 -4.26 3.35
N ASP A 43 -7.09 -4.11 4.67
CA ASP A 43 -8.25 -3.55 5.36
C ASP A 43 -8.05 -2.05 5.53
N GLU A 44 -9.16 -1.31 5.45
CA GLU A 44 -9.16 0.12 5.71
C GLU A 44 -8.69 0.37 7.14
N GLY A 45 -7.73 1.28 7.29
CA GLY A 45 -7.15 1.59 8.58
C GLY A 45 -6.02 0.68 9.03
N GLN A 46 -5.68 -0.34 8.24
CA GLN A 46 -4.59 -1.26 8.57
C GLN A 46 -3.24 -0.53 8.43
N LYS A 47 -2.35 -0.75 9.40
CA LYS A 47 -0.99 -0.23 9.31
C LYS A 47 -0.10 -1.21 8.58
N VAL A 48 0.71 -0.68 7.66
CA VAL A 48 1.61 -1.48 6.84
C VAL A 48 2.96 -0.78 6.74
N THR A 49 4.00 -1.59 6.54
CA THR A 49 5.31 -1.07 6.12
C THR A 49 5.47 -1.38 4.63
N TYR A 50 6.19 -0.52 3.92
CA TYR A 50 6.33 -0.66 2.48
C TYR A 50 7.54 0.12 1.99
N GLU A 51 7.93 -0.14 0.75
CA GLU A 51 8.91 0.64 0.04
C GLU A 51 8.20 1.41 -1.07
N VAL A 52 8.70 2.60 -1.37
CA VAL A 52 8.12 3.45 -2.41
C VAL A 52 9.01 3.38 -3.64
N VAL A 53 8.40 3.05 -4.78
CA VAL A 53 9.06 3.14 -6.09
C VAL A 53 8.38 4.22 -6.89
N THR A 54 9.14 4.90 -7.73
CA THR A 54 8.64 6.04 -8.50
C THR A 54 8.45 5.74 -9.98
N GLU A 55 8.51 4.48 -10.37
CA GLU A 55 8.15 4.09 -11.73
C GLU A 55 6.67 4.34 -11.93
N ARG A 56 6.31 5.13 -12.94
CA ARG A 56 4.92 5.45 -13.26
C ARG A 56 4.16 6.06 -12.08
N GLY A 57 4.83 6.92 -11.31
CA GLY A 57 4.27 7.51 -10.11
C GLY A 57 4.63 6.73 -8.85
N LYS A 58 4.25 7.26 -7.70
CA LYS A 58 4.59 6.62 -6.42
C LYS A 58 3.74 5.38 -6.19
N GLN A 59 4.39 4.25 -6.04
CA GLN A 59 3.74 2.97 -5.76
C GLN A 59 4.38 2.31 -4.56
N ALA A 60 3.55 1.65 -3.75
CA ALA A 60 4.03 0.86 -2.62
C ALA A 60 4.35 -0.56 -3.08
N VAL A 61 5.52 -1.04 -2.69
CA VAL A 61 5.95 -2.42 -2.94
C VAL A 61 6.53 -3.01 -1.65
N ASN A 62 6.74 -4.32 -1.64
CA ASN A 62 7.30 -5.02 -0.48
C ASN A 62 6.50 -4.74 0.79
N LEU A 63 5.18 -4.88 0.67
CA LEU A 63 4.26 -4.62 1.77
C LEU A 63 4.41 -5.66 2.86
N ARG A 64 4.31 -5.20 4.11
CA ARG A 64 4.26 -6.08 5.27
C ARG A 64 3.33 -5.47 6.31
N PRO A 65 2.59 -6.29 7.05
CA PRO A 65 1.83 -5.78 8.20
C PRO A 65 2.78 -5.12 9.20
N ALA A 66 2.37 -3.98 9.68
CA ALA A 66 3.19 -3.24 10.65
C ALA A 66 2.92 -3.75 12.07
#